data_37a48699938db40bcbbce3f7dbe5aecc
#
_entry.id   37a48699938db40bcbbce3f7dbe5aecc
#
_cell.length_a   1.000
_cell.length_b   1.000
_cell.length_c   1.000
_cell.angle_alpha   90.00
_cell.angle_beta   90.00
_cell.angle_gamma   90.00
#
_symmetry.space_group_name_H-M   'P 1'
#
loop_
_entity.id
_entity.type
_entity.pdbx_description
1 polymer ?
#
loop_
_entity_poly.entity_id
_entity_poly.type
_entity_poly.pdbx_seq_one_letter_code
_entity_poly.pdbx_strand_id
1 'polypeptide(L)'
;MLVAVALLELHIPHAQSLKDKRAVVRSVRDRLRNLDLSAKEVALQDLHQRARMAVAFVALDNAAADSVLEKVRELVESVPDAMLTGWTSEKLDFDETAPLT
;
A
#
# COMPACT_ATOMS: atom_id res chain seq x y z
N MET A 1 5.50 -0.59 20.17
CA MET A 1 5.58 -0.28 18.73
C MET A 1 4.34 -0.76 18.03
N LEU A 2 4.08 -0.23 16.86
CA LEU A 2 2.95 -0.63 16.05
C LEU A 2 3.42 -1.27 14.75
N VAL A 3 2.70 -2.30 14.30
CA VAL A 3 2.78 -2.80 12.94
C VAL A 3 1.51 -2.36 12.23
N ALA A 4 1.66 -1.56 11.20
CA ALA A 4 0.54 -1.04 10.42
C ALA A 4 0.45 -1.78 9.08
N VAL A 5 -0.76 -2.12 8.69
CA VAL A 5 -1.07 -2.73 7.39
C VAL A 5 -2.20 -1.94 6.77
N ALA A 6 -2.10 -1.65 5.49
CA ALA A 6 -3.20 -1.11 4.71
C ALA A 6 -3.41 -1.96 3.46
N LEU A 7 -4.67 -2.21 3.14
CA LEU A 7 -5.10 -2.82 1.89
C LEU A 7 -5.80 -1.74 1.07
N LEU A 8 -5.38 -1.58 -0.18
CA LEU A 8 -5.94 -0.59 -1.07
C LEU A 8 -6.33 -1.22 -2.40
N GLU A 9 -7.41 -0.72 -2.98
CA GLU A 9 -7.83 -1.12 -4.31
C GLU A 9 -7.68 0.03 -5.27
N LEU A 10 -7.14 -0.29 -6.45
CA LEU A 10 -6.90 0.66 -7.53
C LEU A 10 -7.76 0.30 -8.73
N HIS A 11 -8.34 1.31 -9.36
CA HIS A 11 -8.89 1.23 -10.70
C HIS A 11 -7.90 1.85 -11.68
N ILE A 12 -7.61 1.13 -12.77
CA ILE A 12 -6.64 1.54 -13.79
C ILE A 12 -7.37 1.59 -15.13
N PRO A 13 -8.12 2.67 -15.41
CA PRO A 13 -9.11 2.69 -16.48
C PRO A 13 -8.51 2.57 -17.88
N HIS A 14 -7.25 2.97 -18.06
CA HIS A 14 -6.60 2.95 -19.38
C HIS A 14 -5.80 1.69 -19.66
N ALA A 15 -5.71 0.76 -18.71
CA ALA A 15 -5.03 -0.51 -18.93
C ALA A 15 -5.89 -1.42 -19.81
N GLN A 16 -5.33 -1.85 -20.94
CA GLN A 16 -5.99 -2.73 -21.92
C GLN A 16 -5.39 -4.14 -21.90
N SER A 17 -4.40 -4.38 -21.05
CA SER A 17 -3.72 -5.66 -20.91
C SER A 17 -3.12 -5.78 -19.53
N LEU A 18 -2.72 -7.01 -19.17
CA LEU A 18 -1.97 -7.23 -17.94
C LEU A 18 -0.60 -6.53 -17.96
N LYS A 19 0.00 -6.39 -19.14
CA LYS A 19 1.26 -5.66 -19.28
C LYS A 19 1.10 -4.18 -18.95
N ASP A 20 0.03 -3.54 -19.43
CA ASP A 20 -0.27 -2.15 -19.10
C ASP A 20 -0.50 -1.97 -17.60
N LYS A 21 -1.29 -2.87 -17.00
CA LYS A 21 -1.54 -2.86 -15.56
C LYS A 21 -0.25 -3.00 -14.76
N ARG A 22 0.59 -3.97 -15.12
CA ARG A 22 1.84 -4.23 -14.39
C ARG A 22 2.77 -3.02 -14.38
N ALA A 23 2.78 -2.23 -15.45
CA ALA A 23 3.58 -1.00 -15.50
C ALA A 23 3.09 0.02 -14.47
N VAL A 24 1.77 0.21 -14.34
CA VAL A 24 1.18 1.12 -13.36
C VAL A 24 1.39 0.61 -11.94
N VAL A 25 1.11 -0.66 -11.68
CA VAL A 25 1.30 -1.28 -10.36
C VAL A 25 2.77 -1.17 -9.92
N ARG A 26 3.71 -1.42 -10.82
CA ARG A 26 5.14 -1.29 -10.53
C ARG A 26 5.51 0.14 -10.17
N SER A 27 4.98 1.11 -10.89
CA SER A 27 5.20 2.52 -10.61
C SER A 27 4.68 2.91 -9.22
N VAL A 28 3.47 2.49 -8.87
CA VAL A 28 2.88 2.73 -7.55
C VAL A 28 3.72 2.06 -6.47
N ARG A 29 4.07 0.79 -6.67
CA ARG A 29 4.87 0.02 -5.71
C ARG A 29 6.23 0.67 -5.44
N ASP A 30 6.92 1.09 -6.48
CA ASP A 30 8.26 1.67 -6.34
C ASP A 30 8.21 3.01 -5.61
N ARG A 31 7.18 3.82 -5.87
CA ARG A 31 6.95 5.07 -5.14
C ARG A 31 6.64 4.81 -3.66
N LEU A 32 5.80 3.81 -3.37
CA LEU A 32 5.46 3.44 -2.00
C LEU A 32 6.69 2.96 -1.23
N ARG A 33 7.54 2.17 -1.86
CA ARG A 33 8.78 1.67 -1.24
C ARG A 33 9.74 2.77 -0.83
N ASN A 34 9.68 3.92 -1.49
CA ASN A 34 10.48 5.08 -1.09
C ASN A 34 10.03 5.69 0.25
N LEU A 35 8.89 5.28 0.78
CA LEU A 35 8.42 5.66 2.11
C LEU A 35 8.94 4.73 3.21
N ASP A 36 9.91 3.86 2.92
CA ASP A 36 10.49 2.89 3.86
C ASP A 36 9.43 1.93 4.40
N LEU A 37 8.73 1.28 3.48
CA LEU A 37 7.72 0.28 3.80
C LEU A 37 7.74 -0.87 2.80
N SER A 38 7.06 -1.96 3.13
CA SER A 38 6.83 -3.06 2.18
C SER A 38 5.54 -2.81 1.41
N ALA A 39 5.58 -3.00 0.09
CA ALA A 39 4.43 -2.85 -0.78
C ALA A 39 4.40 -3.97 -1.82
N LYS A 40 3.22 -4.60 -2.00
CA LYS A 40 3.03 -5.68 -2.97
C LYS A 40 1.61 -5.66 -3.52
N GLU A 41 1.46 -6.12 -4.76
CA GLU A 41 0.16 -6.54 -5.27
C GLU A 41 -0.21 -7.87 -4.62
N VAL A 42 -1.42 -7.98 -4.06
CA VAL A 42 -1.81 -9.14 -3.24
C VAL A 42 -3.05 -9.85 -3.74
N ALA A 43 -3.83 -9.25 -4.64
CA ALA A 43 -5.03 -9.85 -5.20
C ALA A 43 -5.37 -9.22 -6.55
N LEU A 44 -6.29 -9.85 -7.27
CA LEU A 44 -6.80 -9.41 -8.58
C LEU A 44 -5.73 -9.38 -9.67
N GLN A 45 -4.71 -10.25 -9.55
CA GLN A 45 -3.58 -10.27 -10.49
C GLN A 45 -3.99 -10.53 -11.94
N ASP A 46 -5.10 -11.26 -12.16
CA ASP A 46 -5.59 -11.61 -13.49
C ASP A 46 -6.50 -10.55 -14.10
N LEU A 47 -6.87 -9.50 -13.37
CA LEU A 47 -7.66 -8.39 -13.87
C LEU A 47 -6.76 -7.25 -14.32
N HIS A 48 -6.98 -6.72 -15.55
CA HIS A 48 -6.09 -5.68 -16.05
C HIS A 48 -6.50 -4.25 -15.70
N GLN A 49 -7.72 -4.04 -15.19
CA GLN A 49 -8.18 -2.70 -14.79
C GLN A 49 -8.40 -2.52 -13.29
N ARG A 50 -8.12 -3.55 -12.50
CA ARG A 50 -8.21 -3.51 -11.04
C ARG A 50 -7.00 -4.17 -10.42
N ALA A 51 -6.53 -3.60 -9.31
CA ALA A 51 -5.45 -4.18 -8.52
C ALA A 51 -5.73 -3.99 -7.04
N ARG A 52 -5.34 -4.96 -6.23
CA ARG A 52 -5.27 -4.80 -4.78
C ARG A 52 -3.83 -4.85 -4.34
N MET A 53 -3.44 -3.84 -3.60
CA MET A 53 -2.09 -3.72 -3.06
C MET A 53 -2.15 -3.65 -1.54
N ALA A 54 -1.13 -4.20 -0.91
CA ALA A 54 -0.94 -4.09 0.53
C ALA A 54 0.35 -3.37 0.83
N VAL A 55 0.33 -2.57 1.89
CA VAL A 55 1.53 -1.98 2.49
C VAL A 55 1.62 -2.43 3.94
N ALA A 56 2.85 -2.56 4.45
CA ALA A 56 3.10 -2.87 5.85
C ALA A 56 4.36 -2.15 6.31
N PHE A 57 4.34 -1.67 7.54
CA PHE A 57 5.48 -0.97 8.13
C PHE A 57 5.42 -0.99 9.66
N VAL A 58 6.56 -0.69 10.27
CA VAL A 58 6.68 -0.53 11.73
C VAL A 58 6.71 0.96 12.07
N ALA A 59 6.00 1.33 13.12
CA ALA A 59 6.00 2.69 13.66
C ALA A 59 6.16 2.67 15.17
N LEU A 60 6.73 3.72 15.73
CA LEU A 60 6.98 3.78 17.18
C LEU A 60 5.70 4.10 17.96
N ASP A 61 4.79 4.86 17.38
CA ASP A 61 3.52 5.26 18.01
C ASP A 61 2.41 5.47 16.98
N ASN A 62 1.19 5.72 17.48
CA ASN A 62 0.02 5.93 16.64
C ASN A 62 0.16 7.14 15.71
N ALA A 63 0.72 8.24 16.20
CA ALA A 63 0.86 9.45 15.39
C ALA A 63 1.78 9.21 14.20
N ALA A 64 2.89 8.51 14.41
CA ALA A 64 3.82 8.13 13.36
C ALA A 64 3.16 7.19 12.35
N ALA A 65 2.41 6.18 12.82
CA ALA A 65 1.69 5.26 11.95
C ALA A 65 0.66 5.99 11.08
N ASP A 66 -0.14 6.86 11.67
CA ASP A 66 -1.16 7.63 10.97
C ASP A 66 -0.54 8.58 9.93
N SER A 67 0.59 9.19 10.26
CA SER A 67 1.32 10.05 9.33
C SER A 67 1.79 9.29 8.09
N VAL A 68 2.33 8.08 8.27
CA VAL A 68 2.77 7.25 7.13
C VAL A 68 1.58 6.76 6.30
N LEU A 69 0.50 6.32 6.96
CA LEU A 69 -0.72 5.89 6.26
C LEU A 69 -1.30 7.03 5.41
N GLU A 70 -1.31 8.25 5.92
CA GLU A 70 -1.76 9.41 5.17
C GLU A 70 -0.86 9.69 3.96
N LYS A 71 0.45 9.61 4.12
CA LYS A 71 1.40 9.74 3.01
C LYS A 71 1.20 8.68 1.94
N VAL A 72 0.93 7.43 2.34
CA VAL A 72 0.61 6.34 1.40
C VAL A 72 -0.61 6.72 0.57
N ARG A 73 -1.67 7.17 1.22
CA ARG A 73 -2.92 7.55 0.55
C ARG A 73 -2.70 8.72 -0.42
N GLU A 74 -2.06 9.77 0.04
CA GLU A 74 -1.75 10.94 -0.79
C GLU A 74 -0.91 10.57 -2.02
N LEU A 75 0.09 9.74 -1.83
CA LEU A 75 0.97 9.29 -2.90
C LEU A 75 0.19 8.51 -3.95
N VAL A 76 -0.65 7.57 -3.53
CA VAL A 76 -1.47 6.77 -4.46
C VAL A 76 -2.46 7.65 -5.20
N GLU A 77 -3.11 8.59 -4.52
CA GLU A 77 -4.05 9.54 -5.13
C GLU A 77 -3.36 10.49 -6.13
N SER A 78 -2.05 10.66 -6.02
CA SER A 78 -1.28 11.50 -6.95
C SER A 78 -0.87 10.81 -8.25
N VAL A 79 -1.06 9.50 -8.37
CA VAL A 79 -0.69 8.75 -9.57
C VAL A 79 -1.76 8.95 -10.64
N PRO A 80 -1.42 9.53 -11.81
CA PRO A 80 -2.43 9.92 -12.79
C PRO A 80 -3.16 8.75 -13.46
N ASP A 81 -2.52 7.58 -13.54
CA ASP A 81 -3.05 6.41 -14.23
C ASP A 81 -3.79 5.44 -13.31
N ALA A 82 -3.92 5.76 -12.02
CA ALA A 82 -4.57 4.92 -11.04
C ALA A 82 -5.53 5.75 -10.19
N MET A 83 -6.68 5.15 -9.85
CA MET A 83 -7.67 5.74 -8.96
C MET A 83 -7.82 4.88 -7.72
N LEU A 84 -7.68 5.47 -6.55
CA LEU A 84 -7.93 4.77 -5.29
C LEU A 84 -9.44 4.62 -5.10
N THR A 85 -9.93 3.37 -5.13
CA THR A 85 -11.36 3.05 -5.03
C THR A 85 -11.73 2.32 -3.74
N GLY A 86 -10.76 1.85 -2.99
CA GLY A 86 -10.99 1.17 -1.71
C GLY A 86 -9.78 1.30 -0.80
N TRP A 87 -10.06 1.37 0.50
CA TRP A 87 -9.02 1.50 1.53
C TRP A 87 -9.51 0.87 2.83
N THR A 88 -8.65 0.06 3.44
CA THR A 88 -8.82 -0.36 4.84
C THR A 88 -7.44 -0.49 5.48
N SER A 89 -7.35 -0.22 6.76
CA SER A 89 -6.08 -0.32 7.48
C SER A 89 -6.30 -0.87 8.89
N GLU A 90 -5.26 -1.51 9.40
CA GLU A 90 -5.21 -2.02 10.76
C GLU A 90 -3.85 -1.68 11.39
N LYS A 91 -3.86 -1.47 12.70
CA LYS A 91 -2.65 -1.28 13.49
C LYS A 91 -2.64 -2.34 14.59
N LEU A 92 -1.53 -3.06 14.70
CA LEU A 92 -1.28 -4.04 15.75
C LEU A 92 -0.25 -3.49 16.71
N ASP A 93 -0.61 -3.38 17.99
CA ASP A 93 0.34 -3.01 19.04
C ASP A 93 1.16 -4.25 19.44
N PHE A 94 2.47 -4.10 19.41
CA PHE A 94 3.40 -5.16 19.76
C PHE A 94 4.38 -4.65 20.81
N ASP A 95 4.60 -5.46 21.86
CA ASP A 95 5.52 -5.10 22.95
C ASP A 95 6.97 -5.26 22.48
N GLU A 96 7.67 -4.14 22.25
CA GLU A 96 9.06 -4.09 21.84
C GLU A 96 10.04 -4.52 22.92
N THR A 97 9.55 -4.64 24.17
CA THR A 97 10.36 -5.11 25.31
C THR A 97 10.13 -6.58 25.61
N ALA A 98 9.33 -7.29 24.78
CA ALA A 98 9.05 -8.71 24.99
C ALA A 98 10.34 -9.54 25.01
N PRO A 99 10.39 -10.60 25.86
CA PRO A 99 11.56 -11.48 25.88
C PRO A 99 11.78 -12.16 24.54
N LEU A 100 13.04 -12.25 24.12
CA LEU A 100 13.43 -12.94 22.89
C LEU A 100 13.82 -14.38 23.20
N THR A 101 13.47 -15.28 22.29
CA THR A 101 13.82 -16.69 22.39
C THR A 101 15.04 -17.05 21.57
#